data_4d93519e28408136dc25c09be1ca1c87
#
_entry.id   4d93519e28408136dc25c09be1ca1c87
#
_cell.length_a   1.000
_cell.length_b   1.000
_cell.length_c   1.000
_cell.angle_alpha   90.00
_cell.angle_beta   90.00
_cell.angle_gamma   90.00
#
_symmetry.space_group_name_H-M   'P 1'
#
loop_
_entity.id
_entity.type
_entity.pdbx_description
1 polymer ?
#
loop_
_entity_poly.entity_id
_entity_poly.type
_entity_poly.pdbx_seq_one_letter_code
_entity_poly.pdbx_strand_id
1 'polypeptide(L)'
;DIPAPALSPEQRLRRPALTPEQRFRRSVYSTVAAGAALLLYIVVADQFMPVTPEARVLYDTIRVAPEVSGTVVQVHVTNDQPAKAGQVLFEIDPTRYELAVTAAELAVEQAEQTIRQRDADIAEARAAVASARAAAEEARRQANRMVELSKRNAVSLAATDAAIARRDETRAALGVAEARLRASLVLRGEEGPDNLYLREARNKLALAQRDLRQTKVVLAEDGIITNMRLRPGNYISSGTPVLAVVGLQPTIAADFREKALARVQVGDQALVSFDAIPGRLFEGHVASIDAGIAQGQVNPDGTLVQTVETDRWIRRAQRVRVNVQLNDPPRLVSGSRATVQLVPGGSPIARMLAEAQIRLIALVRYVY
;
A
#
# COMPACT_ATOMS: atom_id res chain seq x y z
N ASP A 1 42.05 19.77 94.58
CA ASP A 1 41.91 19.08 93.33
C ASP A 1 41.20 17.76 93.55
N ILE A 2 39.87 17.74 93.19
CA ILE A 2 39.07 16.53 93.15
C ILE A 2 38.87 16.12 91.68
N PRO A 3 39.36 14.95 91.24
CA PRO A 3 39.14 14.57 89.84
C PRO A 3 37.70 14.17 89.60
N ALA A 4 37.16 14.70 88.50
CA ALA A 4 35.77 14.41 88.05
C ALA A 4 35.60 12.90 87.78
N PRO A 5 34.47 12.28 88.17
CA PRO A 5 34.26 10.84 87.97
C PRO A 5 34.14 10.48 86.46
N ALA A 6 34.89 9.46 86.03
CA ALA A 6 34.86 8.90 84.71
C ALA A 6 33.47 8.29 84.43
N LEU A 7 32.77 8.76 83.39
CA LEU A 7 31.50 8.23 82.93
C LEU A 7 31.65 6.75 82.51
N SER A 8 30.79 5.87 82.99
CA SER A 8 30.75 4.44 82.66
C SER A 8 30.46 4.20 81.18
N PRO A 9 30.96 3.08 80.55
CA PRO A 9 30.82 2.75 79.16
C PRO A 9 29.35 2.73 78.68
N GLU A 10 28.39 2.44 79.55
CA GLU A 10 26.95 2.42 79.23
C GLU A 10 26.34 3.80 79.06
N GLN A 11 26.91 4.85 79.64
CA GLN A 11 26.41 6.23 79.49
C GLN A 11 26.84 6.90 78.17
N ARG A 12 27.80 6.32 77.42
CA ARG A 12 28.27 6.85 76.13
C ARG A 12 27.37 6.46 74.94
N LEU A 13 26.40 5.53 75.11
CA LEU A 13 25.54 5.03 74.02
C LEU A 13 24.12 5.53 74.06
N ARG A 14 23.69 6.28 75.05
CA ARG A 14 22.36 6.90 75.05
C ARG A 14 22.40 8.19 74.19
N ARG A 15 22.06 8.08 72.89
CA ARG A 15 21.67 9.26 72.11
C ARG A 15 20.55 10.01 72.85
N PRO A 16 20.67 11.33 73.08
CA PRO A 16 19.64 12.08 73.79
C PRO A 16 18.30 11.90 73.09
N ALA A 17 17.32 11.48 73.85
CA ALA A 17 15.95 11.32 73.35
C ALA A 17 15.43 12.69 72.93
N LEU A 18 15.11 12.83 71.62
CA LEU A 18 14.60 14.06 71.06
C LEU A 18 13.35 14.51 71.86
N THR A 19 13.31 15.82 72.22
CA THR A 19 12.14 16.42 72.88
C THR A 19 10.90 16.32 71.95
N PRO A 20 9.65 16.29 72.50
CA PRO A 20 8.45 16.18 71.69
C PRO A 20 8.38 17.21 70.55
N GLU A 21 8.81 18.45 70.79
CA GLU A 21 8.88 19.50 69.77
C GLU A 21 9.94 19.22 68.69
N GLN A 22 11.07 18.66 69.03
CA GLN A 22 12.10 18.27 68.08
C GLN A 22 11.63 17.06 67.23
N ARG A 23 10.85 16.11 67.80
CA ARG A 23 10.24 15.02 67.06
C ARG A 23 9.20 15.54 66.06
N PHE A 24 8.33 16.46 66.51
CA PHE A 24 7.32 17.08 65.65
C PHE A 24 7.96 17.88 64.52
N ARG A 25 8.89 18.77 64.81
CA ARG A 25 9.63 19.51 63.74
C ARG A 25 10.33 18.61 62.76
N ARG A 26 10.98 17.51 63.26
CA ARG A 26 11.66 16.54 62.42
C ARG A 26 10.66 15.77 61.52
N SER A 27 9.51 15.40 62.04
CA SER A 27 8.41 14.80 61.28
C SER A 27 7.89 15.74 60.20
N VAL A 28 7.62 17.02 60.53
CA VAL A 28 7.16 18.02 59.57
C VAL A 28 8.20 18.23 58.47
N TYR A 29 9.48 18.41 58.82
CA TYR A 29 10.54 18.60 57.83
C TYR A 29 10.73 17.34 56.96
N SER A 30 10.63 16.13 57.53
CA SER A 30 10.74 14.90 56.77
C SER A 30 9.56 14.73 55.80
N THR A 31 8.35 15.09 56.18
CA THR A 31 7.19 15.07 55.32
C THR A 31 7.28 16.07 54.17
N VAL A 32 7.70 17.32 54.47
CA VAL A 32 7.94 18.34 53.44
C VAL A 32 9.07 17.96 52.51
N ALA A 33 10.18 17.43 53.05
CA ALA A 33 11.29 16.94 52.24
C ALA A 33 10.89 15.75 51.34
N ALA A 34 10.07 14.81 51.88
CA ALA A 34 9.54 13.70 51.10
C ALA A 34 8.60 14.19 49.99
N GLY A 35 7.72 15.17 50.29
CA GLY A 35 6.85 15.80 49.28
C GLY A 35 7.65 16.52 48.18
N ALA A 36 8.68 17.26 48.55
CA ALA A 36 9.57 17.94 47.59
C ALA A 36 10.35 16.92 46.73
N ALA A 37 10.85 15.85 47.34
CA ALA A 37 11.56 14.80 46.64
C ALA A 37 10.63 14.04 45.64
N LEU A 38 9.39 13.80 46.05
CA LEU A 38 8.36 13.17 45.17
C LEU A 38 8.03 14.09 43.98
N LEU A 39 7.87 15.39 44.24
CA LEU A 39 7.60 16.37 43.18
C LEU A 39 8.78 16.46 42.19
N LEU A 40 10.00 16.52 42.72
CA LEU A 40 11.23 16.49 41.90
C LEU A 40 11.30 15.19 41.07
N TYR A 41 10.99 14.03 41.69
CA TYR A 41 10.94 12.75 41.00
C TYR A 41 9.94 12.76 39.86
N ILE A 42 8.71 13.28 40.05
CA ILE A 42 7.69 13.33 39.00
C ILE A 42 8.17 14.18 37.80
N VAL A 43 8.79 15.33 38.07
CA VAL A 43 9.30 16.22 37.01
C VAL A 43 10.45 15.57 36.24
N VAL A 44 11.36 14.91 36.93
CA VAL A 44 12.49 14.20 36.29
C VAL A 44 12.00 12.97 35.53
N ALA A 45 11.09 12.19 36.13
CA ALA A 45 10.54 10.99 35.51
C ALA A 45 9.82 11.30 34.20
N ASP A 46 9.03 12.40 34.13
CA ASP A 46 8.32 12.80 32.90
C ASP A 46 9.29 13.12 31.74
N GLN A 47 10.57 13.45 32.02
CA GLN A 47 11.59 13.76 31.01
C GLN A 47 12.50 12.58 30.61
N PHE A 48 12.77 11.68 31.57
CA PHE A 48 13.73 10.58 31.37
C PHE A 48 13.07 9.20 31.24
N MET A 49 11.84 9.08 31.70
CA MET A 49 11.06 7.83 31.70
C MET A 49 9.58 8.15 31.46
N PRO A 50 9.20 8.79 30.33
CA PRO A 50 7.83 9.19 30.10
C PRO A 50 6.89 7.99 30.12
N VAL A 51 5.77 8.12 30.82
CA VAL A 51 4.73 7.10 30.94
C VAL A 51 3.39 7.65 30.48
N THR A 52 2.62 6.83 29.76
CA THR A 52 1.25 7.16 29.39
C THR A 52 0.31 5.98 29.60
N PRO A 53 -0.83 6.18 30.26
CA PRO A 53 -1.91 5.18 30.30
C PRO A 53 -2.82 5.22 29.06
N GLU A 54 -2.59 6.20 28.17
CA GLU A 54 -3.39 6.37 26.96
C GLU A 54 -2.73 5.68 25.80
N ALA A 55 -2.69 4.36 25.87
CA ALA A 55 -2.21 3.54 24.78
C ALA A 55 -3.25 2.45 24.45
N ARG A 56 -3.28 2.06 23.18
CA ARG A 56 -4.21 1.05 22.66
C ARG A 56 -3.49 0.13 21.69
N VAL A 57 -3.91 -1.11 21.72
CA VAL A 57 -3.52 -2.12 20.74
C VAL A 57 -4.26 -1.86 19.45
N LEU A 58 -3.53 -1.67 18.37
CA LEU A 58 -4.06 -1.56 17.02
C LEU A 58 -3.55 -2.74 16.19
N TYR A 59 -4.40 -3.26 15.35
CA TYR A 59 -4.03 -4.23 14.33
C TYR A 59 -4.33 -3.61 12.97
N ASP A 60 -3.45 -3.84 12.01
CA ASP A 60 -3.73 -3.49 10.63
C ASP A 60 -4.93 -4.30 10.15
N THR A 61 -5.88 -3.61 9.56
CA THR A 61 -7.12 -4.23 9.09
C THR A 61 -7.25 -4.03 7.59
N ILE A 62 -7.21 -5.13 6.85
CA ILE A 62 -7.39 -5.17 5.41
C ILE A 62 -8.87 -5.39 5.12
N ARG A 63 -9.47 -4.49 4.36
CA ARG A 63 -10.83 -4.66 3.85
C ARG A 63 -10.78 -5.40 2.53
N VAL A 64 -11.34 -6.60 2.49
CA VAL A 64 -11.38 -7.42 1.27
C VAL A 64 -12.62 -7.07 0.48
N ALA A 65 -12.40 -6.53 -0.71
CA ALA A 65 -13.43 -6.23 -1.70
C ALA A 65 -13.14 -7.03 -2.99
N PRO A 66 -14.16 -7.59 -3.65
CA PRO A 66 -13.97 -8.27 -4.92
C PRO A 66 -13.63 -7.26 -6.02
N GLU A 67 -12.81 -7.64 -6.98
CA GLU A 67 -12.53 -6.81 -8.16
C GLU A 67 -13.62 -6.93 -9.23
N VAL A 68 -14.40 -8.02 -9.20
CA VAL A 68 -15.49 -8.30 -10.14
C VAL A 68 -16.80 -8.54 -9.41
N SER A 69 -17.93 -8.21 -10.06
CA SER A 69 -19.26 -8.33 -9.47
C SER A 69 -19.91 -9.66 -9.84
N GLY A 70 -20.71 -10.24 -8.97
CA GLY A 70 -21.49 -11.44 -9.28
C GLY A 70 -22.09 -12.11 -8.04
N THR A 71 -22.71 -13.27 -8.25
CA THR A 71 -23.29 -14.06 -7.17
C THR A 71 -22.21 -14.97 -6.57
N VAL A 72 -22.14 -15.03 -5.25
CA VAL A 72 -21.24 -15.93 -4.55
C VAL A 72 -21.75 -17.36 -4.67
N VAL A 73 -20.90 -18.23 -5.18
CA VAL A 73 -21.22 -19.67 -5.32
C VAL A 73 -20.79 -20.42 -4.07
N GLN A 74 -19.57 -20.16 -3.59
CA GLN A 74 -18.98 -20.86 -2.47
C GLN A 74 -18.17 -19.94 -1.57
N VAL A 75 -18.21 -20.21 -0.27
CA VAL A 75 -17.42 -19.54 0.76
C VAL A 75 -16.58 -20.58 1.48
N HIS A 76 -15.25 -20.40 1.49
CA HIS A 76 -14.29 -21.41 2.00
C HIS A 76 -13.81 -21.11 3.43
N VAL A 77 -14.23 -20.02 4.00
CA VAL A 77 -13.72 -19.50 5.29
C VAL A 77 -14.87 -19.11 6.22
N THR A 78 -14.58 -19.04 7.53
CA THR A 78 -15.53 -18.62 8.56
C THR A 78 -14.98 -17.44 9.36
N ASN A 79 -15.85 -16.75 10.10
CA ASN A 79 -15.41 -15.71 11.03
C ASN A 79 -14.45 -16.29 12.08
N ASP A 80 -13.53 -15.45 12.54
CA ASP A 80 -12.53 -15.74 13.58
C ASP A 80 -11.54 -16.87 13.22
N GLN A 81 -11.51 -17.27 11.94
CA GLN A 81 -10.58 -18.26 11.43
C GLN A 81 -9.28 -17.58 10.98
N PRO A 82 -8.11 -18.13 11.38
CA PRO A 82 -6.83 -17.71 10.76
C PRO A 82 -6.78 -18.17 9.31
N ALA A 83 -6.35 -17.28 8.43
CA ALA A 83 -6.17 -17.55 7.01
C ALA A 83 -4.78 -17.09 6.56
N LYS A 84 -4.24 -17.77 5.55
CA LYS A 84 -2.91 -17.52 5.00
C LYS A 84 -3.00 -16.76 3.68
N ALA A 85 -1.96 -16.03 3.36
CA ALA A 85 -1.78 -15.42 2.04
C ALA A 85 -1.92 -16.46 0.91
N GLY A 86 -2.63 -16.10 -0.14
CA GLY A 86 -2.96 -17.00 -1.26
C GLY A 86 -4.13 -17.95 -1.01
N GLN A 87 -4.69 -18.02 0.19
CA GLN A 87 -5.87 -18.84 0.47
C GLN A 87 -7.10 -18.24 -0.20
N VAL A 88 -7.89 -19.11 -0.89
CA VAL A 88 -9.17 -18.71 -1.47
C VAL A 88 -10.18 -18.48 -0.36
N LEU A 89 -10.78 -17.30 -0.34
CA LEU A 89 -11.79 -16.91 0.64
C LEU A 89 -13.20 -17.28 0.20
N PHE A 90 -13.54 -16.92 -1.03
CA PHE A 90 -14.83 -17.24 -1.64
C PHE A 90 -14.72 -17.20 -3.16
N GLU A 91 -15.70 -17.79 -3.83
CA GLU A 91 -15.79 -17.85 -5.28
C GLU A 91 -17.10 -17.19 -5.76
N ILE A 92 -16.96 -16.40 -6.82
CA ILE A 92 -18.05 -15.73 -7.55
C ILE A 92 -18.40 -16.62 -8.75
N ASP A 93 -19.65 -16.65 -9.19
CA ASP A 93 -20.10 -17.38 -10.36
C ASP A 93 -19.25 -17.03 -11.60
N PRO A 94 -18.44 -17.97 -12.10
CA PRO A 94 -17.52 -17.71 -13.20
C PRO A 94 -18.20 -17.72 -14.58
N THR A 95 -19.44 -18.22 -14.71
CA THR A 95 -20.09 -18.54 -15.98
C THR A 95 -20.04 -17.40 -16.98
N ARG A 96 -20.40 -16.17 -16.54
CA ARG A 96 -20.37 -14.99 -17.43
C ARG A 96 -18.94 -14.61 -17.86
N TYR A 97 -17.96 -14.87 -17.02
CA TYR A 97 -16.55 -14.57 -17.28
C TYR A 97 -15.91 -15.60 -18.20
N GLU A 98 -16.28 -16.88 -18.07
CA GLU A 98 -15.90 -17.94 -18.99
C GLU A 98 -16.44 -17.69 -20.41
N LEU A 99 -17.70 -17.27 -20.51
CA LEU A 99 -18.28 -16.87 -21.78
C LEU A 99 -17.58 -15.64 -22.38
N ALA A 100 -17.16 -14.69 -21.55
CA ALA A 100 -16.40 -13.52 -22.01
C ALA A 100 -15.00 -13.91 -22.52
N VAL A 101 -14.32 -14.88 -21.88
CA VAL A 101 -13.05 -15.43 -22.37
C VAL A 101 -13.26 -16.10 -23.71
N THR A 102 -14.25 -17.00 -23.84
CA THR A 102 -14.56 -17.67 -25.11
C THR A 102 -14.87 -16.67 -26.24
N ALA A 103 -15.64 -15.63 -25.94
CA ALA A 103 -15.92 -14.56 -26.91
C ALA A 103 -14.67 -13.80 -27.33
N ALA A 104 -13.74 -13.56 -26.39
CA ALA A 104 -12.48 -12.89 -26.69
C ALA A 104 -11.49 -13.80 -27.47
N GLU A 105 -11.50 -15.11 -27.23
CA GLU A 105 -10.75 -16.09 -28.01
C GLU A 105 -11.22 -16.12 -29.46
N LEU A 106 -12.52 -16.17 -29.67
CA LEU A 106 -13.11 -16.06 -31.02
C LEU A 106 -12.74 -14.75 -31.71
N ALA A 107 -12.66 -13.64 -30.96
CA ALA A 107 -12.22 -12.36 -31.53
C ALA A 107 -10.74 -12.39 -31.98
N VAL A 108 -9.87 -13.15 -31.30
CA VAL A 108 -8.49 -13.36 -31.73
C VAL A 108 -8.46 -14.18 -33.04
N GLU A 109 -9.22 -15.26 -33.13
CA GLU A 109 -9.33 -16.07 -34.33
C GLU A 109 -9.85 -15.24 -35.53
N GLN A 110 -10.85 -14.39 -35.30
CA GLN A 110 -11.39 -13.48 -36.31
C GLN A 110 -10.35 -12.47 -36.77
N ALA A 111 -9.56 -11.91 -35.85
CA ALA A 111 -8.47 -11.00 -36.21
C ALA A 111 -7.41 -11.70 -37.08
N GLU A 112 -7.04 -12.94 -36.74
CA GLU A 112 -6.12 -13.75 -37.55
C GLU A 112 -6.68 -14.06 -38.94
N GLN A 113 -7.98 -14.39 -39.03
CA GLN A 113 -8.64 -14.59 -40.32
C GLN A 113 -8.63 -13.31 -41.16
N THR A 114 -8.91 -12.17 -40.56
CA THR A 114 -8.85 -10.85 -41.23
C THR A 114 -7.44 -10.58 -41.78
N ILE A 115 -6.39 -10.87 -41.02
CA ILE A 115 -4.99 -10.72 -41.47
C ILE A 115 -4.71 -11.65 -42.66
N ARG A 116 -5.10 -12.93 -42.60
CA ARG A 116 -4.95 -13.86 -43.73
C ARG A 116 -5.66 -13.38 -45.00
N GLN A 117 -6.87 -12.80 -44.87
CA GLN A 117 -7.59 -12.20 -45.99
C GLN A 117 -6.80 -11.03 -46.60
N ARG A 118 -6.27 -10.12 -45.77
CA ARG A 118 -5.44 -9.00 -46.22
C ARG A 118 -4.15 -9.43 -46.88
N ASP A 119 -3.53 -10.52 -46.40
CA ASP A 119 -2.36 -11.11 -47.06
C ASP A 119 -2.68 -11.65 -48.45
N ALA A 120 -3.86 -12.25 -48.64
CA ALA A 120 -4.35 -12.70 -49.95
C ALA A 120 -4.59 -11.50 -50.87
N ASP A 121 -5.23 -10.43 -50.39
CA ASP A 121 -5.44 -9.17 -51.17
C ASP A 121 -4.12 -8.56 -51.61
N ILE A 122 -3.07 -8.61 -50.79
CA ILE A 122 -1.73 -8.15 -51.11
C ILE A 122 -1.08 -9.04 -52.20
N ALA A 123 -1.26 -10.36 -52.10
CA ALA A 123 -0.75 -11.31 -53.11
C ALA A 123 -1.38 -11.05 -54.48
N GLU A 124 -2.70 -10.83 -54.52
CA GLU A 124 -3.42 -10.41 -55.74
C GLU A 124 -2.88 -9.11 -56.32
N ALA A 125 -2.75 -8.06 -55.47
CA ALA A 125 -2.21 -6.76 -55.91
C ALA A 125 -0.79 -6.87 -56.42
N ARG A 126 0.07 -7.71 -55.83
CA ARG A 126 1.45 -7.99 -56.34
C ARG A 126 1.42 -8.64 -57.71
N ALA A 127 0.55 -9.58 -57.93
CA ALA A 127 0.37 -10.24 -59.24
C ALA A 127 -0.08 -9.21 -60.31
N ALA A 128 -1.04 -8.32 -59.96
CA ALA A 128 -1.49 -7.25 -60.83
C ALA A 128 -0.36 -6.28 -61.20
N VAL A 129 0.49 -5.88 -60.25
CA VAL A 129 1.68 -5.05 -60.51
C VAL A 129 2.66 -5.77 -61.45
N ALA A 130 2.91 -7.08 -61.22
CA ALA A 130 3.82 -7.85 -62.09
C ALA A 130 3.30 -7.91 -63.55
N SER A 131 2.01 -8.14 -63.76
CA SER A 131 1.37 -8.13 -65.08
C SER A 131 1.44 -6.78 -65.77
N ALA A 132 1.05 -5.70 -65.02
CA ALA A 132 1.10 -4.33 -65.58
C ALA A 132 2.55 -3.89 -65.91
N ARG A 133 3.52 -4.33 -65.10
CA ARG A 133 4.96 -4.02 -65.37
C ARG A 133 5.44 -4.71 -66.63
N ALA A 134 5.11 -5.98 -66.86
CA ALA A 134 5.46 -6.70 -68.06
C ALA A 134 4.85 -6.03 -69.33
N ALA A 135 3.58 -5.62 -69.26
CA ALA A 135 2.92 -4.89 -70.37
C ALA A 135 3.55 -3.53 -70.63
N ALA A 136 3.91 -2.75 -69.59
CA ALA A 136 4.57 -1.44 -69.71
C ALA A 136 5.98 -1.57 -70.32
N GLU A 137 6.73 -2.60 -69.91
CA GLU A 137 8.05 -2.85 -70.46
C GLU A 137 8.00 -3.25 -71.95
N GLU A 138 7.06 -4.10 -72.35
CA GLU A 138 6.84 -4.47 -73.75
C GLU A 138 6.45 -3.25 -74.60
N ALA A 139 5.46 -2.47 -74.13
CA ALA A 139 5.06 -1.23 -74.82
C ALA A 139 6.19 -0.22 -74.95
N ARG A 140 7.06 -0.10 -73.95
CA ARG A 140 8.27 0.76 -73.96
C ARG A 140 9.26 0.26 -75.02
N ARG A 141 9.55 -1.05 -75.05
CA ARG A 141 10.45 -1.62 -76.09
C ARG A 141 9.90 -1.40 -77.49
N GLN A 142 8.58 -1.57 -77.66
CA GLN A 142 7.93 -1.33 -78.94
C GLN A 142 8.00 0.14 -79.39
N ALA A 143 7.65 1.07 -78.48
CA ALA A 143 7.75 2.52 -78.75
C ALA A 143 9.17 2.91 -79.13
N ASN A 144 10.20 2.45 -78.40
CA ASN A 144 11.59 2.73 -78.69
C ASN A 144 12.01 2.20 -80.11
N ARG A 145 11.58 0.98 -80.46
CA ARG A 145 11.79 0.44 -81.79
C ARG A 145 11.14 1.30 -82.87
N MET A 146 9.89 1.73 -82.70
CA MET A 146 9.18 2.60 -83.66
C MET A 146 9.81 3.98 -83.84
N VAL A 147 10.28 4.61 -82.76
CA VAL A 147 11.00 5.85 -82.75
C VAL A 147 12.32 5.74 -83.59
N GLU A 148 13.10 4.65 -83.42
CA GLU A 148 14.31 4.43 -84.15
C GLU A 148 14.05 4.13 -85.66
N LEU A 149 12.99 3.41 -86.00
CA LEU A 149 12.56 3.18 -87.38
C LEU A 149 12.03 4.46 -88.01
N SER A 150 11.34 5.32 -87.35
CA SER A 150 10.84 6.62 -87.80
C SER A 150 12.00 7.55 -88.16
N LYS A 151 13.07 7.58 -87.36
CA LYS A 151 14.28 8.35 -87.66
C LYS A 151 14.92 7.93 -89.02
N ARG A 152 14.69 6.69 -89.48
CA ARG A 152 15.13 6.12 -90.72
C ARG A 152 14.12 6.19 -91.85
N ASN A 153 12.96 6.91 -91.64
CA ASN A 153 11.86 7.00 -92.57
C ASN A 153 11.22 5.63 -92.91
N ALA A 154 11.38 4.60 -92.03
CA ALA A 154 10.91 3.26 -92.31
C ALA A 154 9.47 2.98 -91.82
N VAL A 155 8.88 3.91 -91.05
CA VAL A 155 7.50 3.84 -90.52
C VAL A 155 6.83 5.19 -90.56
N SER A 156 5.45 5.26 -90.53
CA SER A 156 4.70 6.51 -90.52
C SER A 156 4.76 7.21 -89.16
N LEU A 157 4.67 8.54 -89.19
CA LEU A 157 4.54 9.33 -87.93
C LEU A 157 3.35 8.85 -87.07
N ALA A 158 2.19 8.57 -87.69
CA ALA A 158 0.97 8.07 -87.03
C ALA A 158 1.21 6.74 -86.31
N ALA A 159 2.04 5.83 -86.87
CA ALA A 159 2.36 4.56 -86.23
C ALA A 159 3.30 4.74 -85.04
N THR A 160 4.17 5.74 -85.10
CA THR A 160 5.05 6.11 -83.98
C THR A 160 4.26 6.74 -82.83
N ASP A 161 3.37 7.68 -83.15
CA ASP A 161 2.48 8.34 -82.14
C ASP A 161 1.59 7.32 -81.43
N ALA A 162 1.03 6.36 -82.22
CA ALA A 162 0.24 5.28 -81.62
C ALA A 162 1.07 4.41 -80.64
N ALA A 163 2.31 4.10 -81.00
CA ALA A 163 3.19 3.32 -80.07
C ALA A 163 3.59 4.11 -78.82
N ILE A 164 3.79 5.43 -78.93
CA ILE A 164 4.08 6.33 -77.81
C ILE A 164 2.82 6.40 -76.94
N ALA A 165 1.64 6.60 -77.46
CA ALA A 165 0.37 6.66 -76.73
C ALA A 165 0.12 5.32 -75.98
N ARG A 166 0.39 4.19 -76.58
CA ARG A 166 0.30 2.86 -75.95
C ARG A 166 1.29 2.70 -74.79
N ARG A 167 2.53 3.17 -74.95
CA ARG A 167 3.54 3.19 -73.86
C ARG A 167 3.03 4.01 -72.65
N ASP A 168 2.47 5.20 -72.94
CA ASP A 168 2.03 6.10 -71.86
C ASP A 168 0.79 5.58 -71.18
N GLU A 169 -0.12 4.93 -71.90
CA GLU A 169 -1.31 4.22 -71.33
C GLU A 169 -0.89 3.08 -70.38
N THR A 170 0.02 2.21 -70.87
CA THR A 170 0.48 1.07 -70.05
C THR A 170 1.31 1.48 -68.86
N ARG A 171 2.06 2.60 -68.96
CA ARG A 171 2.79 3.21 -67.86
C ARG A 171 1.82 3.76 -66.80
N ALA A 172 0.73 4.41 -67.18
CA ALA A 172 -0.30 4.88 -66.30
C ALA A 172 -1.00 3.71 -65.59
N ALA A 173 -1.32 2.62 -66.32
CA ALA A 173 -1.91 1.40 -65.74
C ALA A 173 -0.98 0.74 -64.72
N LEU A 174 0.35 0.73 -64.92
CA LEU A 174 1.30 0.29 -63.91
C LEU A 174 1.24 1.17 -62.65
N GLY A 175 1.20 2.49 -62.80
CA GLY A 175 1.08 3.43 -61.69
C GLY A 175 -0.18 3.18 -60.83
N VAL A 176 -1.32 2.87 -61.50
CA VAL A 176 -2.55 2.50 -60.79
C VAL A 176 -2.41 1.20 -59.99
N ALA A 177 -1.79 0.16 -60.62
CA ALA A 177 -1.56 -1.12 -59.92
C ALA A 177 -0.63 -0.98 -58.73
N GLU A 178 0.44 -0.19 -58.84
CA GLU A 178 1.36 0.09 -57.72
C GLU A 178 0.69 0.90 -56.61
N ALA A 179 -0.18 1.86 -56.95
CA ALA A 179 -0.96 2.59 -55.95
C ALA A 179 -1.92 1.67 -55.17
N ARG A 180 -2.57 0.71 -55.89
CA ARG A 180 -3.44 -0.30 -55.29
C ARG A 180 -2.67 -1.21 -54.34
N LEU A 181 -1.49 -1.68 -54.68
CA LEU A 181 -0.63 -2.47 -53.81
C LEU A 181 -0.26 -1.69 -52.55
N ARG A 182 0.14 -0.41 -52.70
CA ARG A 182 0.44 0.44 -51.53
C ARG A 182 -0.79 0.57 -50.57
N ALA A 183 -1.96 0.77 -51.14
CA ALA A 183 -3.20 0.83 -50.34
C ALA A 183 -3.48 -0.46 -49.59
N SER A 184 -3.30 -1.65 -50.24
CA SER A 184 -3.46 -2.96 -49.58
C SER A 184 -2.45 -3.17 -48.44
N LEU A 185 -1.19 -2.74 -48.62
CA LEU A 185 -0.16 -2.81 -47.56
C LEU A 185 -0.49 -1.92 -46.36
N VAL A 186 -1.00 -0.71 -46.59
CA VAL A 186 -1.44 0.19 -45.51
C VAL A 186 -2.63 -0.40 -44.76
N LEU A 187 -3.62 -0.97 -45.45
CA LEU A 187 -4.80 -1.60 -44.85
C LEU A 187 -4.46 -2.83 -44.01
N ARG A 188 -3.44 -3.58 -44.38
CA ARG A 188 -2.98 -4.73 -43.62
C ARG A 188 -2.23 -4.30 -42.34
N GLY A 189 -1.49 -3.19 -42.39
CA GLY A 189 -0.65 -2.71 -41.29
C GLY A 189 0.65 -3.51 -41.13
N GLU A 190 1.20 -3.53 -39.91
CA GLU A 190 2.45 -4.22 -39.60
C GLU A 190 2.32 -5.75 -39.69
N GLU A 191 3.46 -6.42 -39.95
CA GLU A 191 3.53 -7.89 -40.00
C GLU A 191 3.74 -8.49 -38.61
N GLY A 192 3.17 -9.68 -38.38
CA GLY A 192 3.41 -10.46 -37.18
C GLY A 192 2.65 -9.99 -35.93
N PRO A 193 3.23 -10.19 -34.74
CA PRO A 193 2.53 -10.01 -33.47
C PRO A 193 2.17 -8.54 -33.18
N ASP A 194 2.82 -7.58 -33.85
CA ASP A 194 2.61 -6.14 -33.66
C ASP A 194 1.43 -5.61 -34.49
N ASN A 195 0.79 -6.46 -35.27
CA ASN A 195 -0.41 -6.09 -36.02
C ASN A 195 -1.51 -5.55 -35.09
N LEU A 196 -2.07 -4.38 -35.42
CA LEU A 196 -3.04 -3.67 -34.60
C LEU A 196 -4.27 -4.52 -34.27
N TYR A 197 -4.83 -5.22 -35.28
CA TYR A 197 -6.02 -6.08 -35.09
C TYR A 197 -5.76 -7.20 -34.08
N LEU A 198 -4.58 -7.84 -34.19
CA LEU A 198 -4.18 -8.92 -33.31
C LEU A 198 -3.90 -8.44 -31.87
N ARG A 199 -3.22 -7.29 -31.74
CA ARG A 199 -2.96 -6.69 -30.43
C ARG A 199 -4.24 -6.29 -29.71
N GLU A 200 -5.19 -5.68 -30.43
CA GLU A 200 -6.48 -5.30 -29.86
C GLU A 200 -7.24 -6.54 -29.34
N ALA A 201 -7.33 -7.59 -30.17
CA ALA A 201 -8.02 -8.82 -29.80
C ALA A 201 -7.34 -9.54 -28.61
N ARG A 202 -6.00 -9.62 -28.60
CA ARG A 202 -5.24 -10.20 -27.48
C ARG A 202 -5.39 -9.41 -26.18
N ASN A 203 -5.45 -8.07 -26.26
CA ASN A 203 -5.71 -7.26 -25.08
C ASN A 203 -7.10 -7.52 -24.49
N LYS A 204 -8.13 -7.66 -25.33
CA LYS A 204 -9.48 -8.06 -24.90
C LYS A 204 -9.48 -9.44 -24.22
N LEU A 205 -8.75 -10.40 -24.78
CA LEU A 205 -8.59 -11.73 -24.20
C LEU A 205 -7.89 -11.66 -22.83
N ALA A 206 -6.80 -10.91 -22.74
CA ALA A 206 -6.06 -10.75 -21.47
C ALA A 206 -6.93 -10.13 -20.36
N LEU A 207 -7.77 -9.15 -20.71
CA LEU A 207 -8.72 -8.53 -19.77
C LEU A 207 -9.79 -9.56 -19.32
N ALA A 208 -10.40 -10.29 -20.25
CA ALA A 208 -11.40 -11.30 -19.92
C ALA A 208 -10.81 -12.41 -19.02
N GLN A 209 -9.60 -12.86 -19.32
CA GLN A 209 -8.88 -13.86 -18.50
C GLN A 209 -8.52 -13.33 -17.11
N ARG A 210 -8.17 -12.05 -17.00
CA ARG A 210 -7.96 -11.40 -15.69
C ARG A 210 -9.24 -11.40 -14.89
N ASP A 211 -10.35 -10.97 -15.48
CA ASP A 211 -11.65 -10.89 -14.80
C ASP A 211 -12.13 -12.29 -14.36
N LEU A 212 -11.90 -13.31 -15.16
CA LEU A 212 -12.16 -14.70 -14.77
C LEU A 212 -11.30 -15.13 -13.57
N ARG A 213 -10.00 -14.80 -13.54
CA ARG A 213 -9.17 -15.11 -12.36
C ARG A 213 -9.66 -14.40 -11.11
N GLN A 214 -10.19 -13.18 -11.22
CA GLN A 214 -10.71 -12.39 -10.10
C GLN A 214 -12.05 -12.92 -9.56
N THR A 215 -12.69 -13.91 -10.20
CA THR A 215 -13.84 -14.59 -9.61
C THR A 215 -13.46 -15.42 -8.37
N LYS A 216 -12.19 -15.82 -8.23
CA LYS A 216 -11.64 -16.46 -7.04
C LYS A 216 -10.93 -15.41 -6.20
N VAL A 217 -11.58 -14.99 -5.13
CA VAL A 217 -11.01 -13.96 -4.24
C VAL A 217 -10.07 -14.63 -3.24
N VAL A 218 -8.80 -14.22 -3.30
CA VAL A 218 -7.72 -14.77 -2.46
C VAL A 218 -7.25 -13.73 -1.45
N LEU A 219 -6.73 -14.21 -0.31
CA LEU A 219 -6.15 -13.36 0.71
C LEU A 219 -4.75 -12.89 0.31
N ALA A 220 -4.46 -11.59 0.47
CA ALA A 220 -3.17 -11.01 0.13
C ALA A 220 -2.10 -11.26 1.20
N GLU A 221 -2.46 -11.22 2.49
CA GLU A 221 -1.55 -11.33 3.63
C GLU A 221 -2.18 -12.19 4.74
N ASP A 222 -1.32 -12.80 5.58
CA ASP A 222 -1.76 -13.62 6.70
C ASP A 222 -2.57 -12.81 7.72
N GLY A 223 -3.68 -13.39 8.22
CA GLY A 223 -4.49 -12.69 9.20
C GLY A 223 -5.67 -13.51 9.72
N ILE A 224 -6.49 -12.89 10.52
CA ILE A 224 -7.71 -13.47 11.07
C ILE A 224 -8.92 -12.81 10.40
N ILE A 225 -9.79 -13.64 9.84
CA ILE A 225 -11.00 -13.18 9.16
C ILE A 225 -11.99 -12.67 10.20
N THR A 226 -12.57 -11.51 9.95
CA THR A 226 -13.57 -10.92 10.84
C THR A 226 -14.65 -10.18 10.05
N ASN A 227 -15.79 -9.97 10.71
CA ASN A 227 -16.93 -9.22 10.16
C ASN A 227 -17.41 -9.72 8.77
N MET A 228 -17.31 -11.02 8.55
CA MET A 228 -17.79 -11.65 7.32
C MET A 228 -19.30 -11.92 7.43
N ARG A 229 -20.08 -11.35 6.52
CA ARG A 229 -21.54 -11.60 6.40
C ARG A 229 -21.92 -12.26 5.08
N LEU A 230 -20.93 -12.89 4.44
CA LEU A 230 -21.06 -13.47 3.12
C LEU A 230 -21.66 -14.88 3.20
N ARG A 231 -22.61 -15.18 2.31
CA ARG A 231 -23.21 -16.50 2.15
C ARG A 231 -23.34 -16.85 0.67
N PRO A 232 -23.30 -18.13 0.29
CA PRO A 232 -23.67 -18.54 -1.05
C PRO A 232 -25.05 -18.00 -1.44
N GLY A 233 -25.18 -17.51 -2.67
CA GLY A 233 -26.37 -16.84 -3.19
C GLY A 233 -26.39 -15.32 -2.99
N ASN A 234 -25.50 -14.73 -2.19
CA ASN A 234 -25.41 -13.27 -2.10
C ASN A 234 -24.83 -12.69 -3.39
N TYR A 235 -25.44 -11.61 -3.90
CA TYR A 235 -24.85 -10.81 -4.96
C TYR A 235 -23.92 -9.75 -4.35
N ILE A 236 -22.69 -9.64 -4.88
CA ILE A 236 -21.67 -8.69 -4.44
C ILE A 236 -21.22 -7.81 -5.61
N SER A 237 -20.91 -6.54 -5.28
CA SER A 237 -20.44 -5.56 -6.26
C SER A 237 -18.94 -5.35 -6.14
N SER A 238 -18.28 -5.15 -7.27
CA SER A 238 -16.86 -4.77 -7.34
C SER A 238 -16.57 -3.54 -6.48
N GLY A 239 -15.45 -3.57 -5.76
CA GLY A 239 -14.99 -2.48 -4.89
C GLY A 239 -15.72 -2.36 -3.54
N THR A 240 -16.77 -3.14 -3.29
CA THR A 240 -17.49 -3.11 -2.01
C THR A 240 -16.89 -4.13 -1.03
N PRO A 241 -16.37 -3.72 0.13
CA PRO A 241 -15.82 -4.64 1.11
C PRO A 241 -16.88 -5.61 1.65
N VAL A 242 -16.58 -6.90 1.66
CA VAL A 242 -17.49 -7.98 2.10
C VAL A 242 -17.04 -8.66 3.38
N LEU A 243 -15.77 -8.53 3.72
CA LEU A 243 -15.16 -9.00 4.96
C LEU A 243 -13.93 -8.18 5.30
N ALA A 244 -13.45 -8.30 6.53
CA ALA A 244 -12.20 -7.70 6.97
C ALA A 244 -11.24 -8.79 7.46
N VAL A 245 -9.96 -8.54 7.29
CA VAL A 245 -8.88 -9.40 7.80
C VAL A 245 -8.02 -8.57 8.74
N VAL A 246 -7.86 -9.04 9.95
CA VAL A 246 -7.02 -8.43 10.99
C VAL A 246 -5.65 -9.07 10.93
N GLY A 247 -4.62 -8.27 10.75
CA GLY A 247 -3.23 -8.71 10.74
C GLY A 247 -2.81 -9.38 12.05
N LEU A 248 -1.74 -10.14 12.03
CA LEU A 248 -1.28 -10.92 13.19
C LEU A 248 -0.38 -10.12 14.13
N GLN A 249 0.22 -9.04 13.65
CA GLN A 249 1.15 -8.21 14.44
C GLN A 249 0.45 -6.95 14.96
N PRO A 250 0.33 -6.81 16.30
CA PRO A 250 -0.21 -5.59 16.88
C PRO A 250 0.83 -4.48 16.92
N THR A 251 0.37 -3.27 16.67
CA THR A 251 1.09 -2.02 16.97
C THR A 251 0.44 -1.37 18.18
N ILE A 252 1.23 -0.88 19.12
CA ILE A 252 0.72 -0.17 20.29
C ILE A 252 0.80 1.33 19.99
N ALA A 253 -0.35 1.95 19.76
CA ALA A 253 -0.42 3.41 19.63
C ALA A 253 -0.55 4.04 21.02
N ALA A 254 0.47 4.81 21.41
CA ALA A 254 0.56 5.46 22.71
C ALA A 254 0.65 6.97 22.55
N ASP A 255 -0.27 7.71 23.18
CA ASP A 255 -0.35 9.16 23.05
C ASP A 255 0.38 9.84 24.23
N PHE A 256 1.58 10.37 23.98
CA PHE A 256 2.42 11.05 24.95
C PHE A 256 2.27 12.58 24.87
N ARG A 257 2.56 13.27 25.97
CA ARG A 257 2.68 14.73 25.96
C ARG A 257 3.90 15.14 25.14
N GLU A 258 3.77 16.14 24.27
CA GLU A 258 4.85 16.62 23.40
C GLU A 258 6.16 16.89 24.15
N LYS A 259 6.09 17.58 25.32
CA LYS A 259 7.27 17.90 26.15
C LYS A 259 8.03 16.67 26.63
N ALA A 260 7.36 15.53 26.80
CA ALA A 260 7.95 14.29 27.29
C ALA A 260 8.70 13.51 26.20
N LEU A 261 8.51 13.88 24.94
CA LEU A 261 9.15 13.25 23.78
C LEU A 261 10.45 13.91 23.33
N ALA A 262 10.88 14.99 23.99
CA ALA A 262 12.06 15.75 23.58
C ALA A 262 13.36 14.94 23.47
N ARG A 263 13.44 13.78 24.12
CA ARG A 263 14.59 12.87 24.14
C ARG A 263 14.33 11.51 23.52
N VAL A 264 13.08 11.25 23.13
CA VAL A 264 12.66 9.95 22.56
C VAL A 264 13.05 9.87 21.11
N GLN A 265 13.64 8.76 20.72
CA GLN A 265 14.03 8.46 19.35
C GLN A 265 13.45 7.12 18.90
N VAL A 266 13.32 6.95 17.58
CA VAL A 266 12.96 5.66 17.00
C VAL A 266 14.05 4.63 17.37
N GLY A 267 13.60 3.46 17.84
CA GLY A 267 14.48 2.40 18.37
C GLY A 267 14.63 2.42 19.89
N ASP A 268 14.20 3.48 20.61
CA ASP A 268 14.25 3.48 22.07
C ASP A 268 13.39 2.37 22.67
N GLN A 269 13.84 1.85 23.82
CA GLN A 269 13.16 0.77 24.52
C GLN A 269 11.82 1.25 25.09
N ALA A 270 10.81 0.40 24.97
CA ALA A 270 9.49 0.60 25.53
C ALA A 270 9.08 -0.58 26.42
N LEU A 271 8.51 -0.28 27.56
CA LEU A 271 7.89 -1.24 28.47
C LEU A 271 6.38 -1.06 28.41
N VAL A 272 5.66 -2.16 28.22
CA VAL A 272 4.22 -2.14 28.04
C VAL A 272 3.54 -3.06 29.03
N SER A 273 2.48 -2.56 29.69
CA SER A 273 1.59 -3.33 30.54
C SER A 273 0.17 -3.21 30.01
N PHE A 274 -0.53 -4.35 29.87
CA PHE A 274 -1.91 -4.40 29.38
C PHE A 274 -2.90 -4.57 30.51
N ASP A 275 -4.05 -3.91 30.39
CA ASP A 275 -5.15 -4.06 31.34
C ASP A 275 -5.75 -5.47 31.29
N ALA A 276 -5.73 -6.10 30.10
CA ALA A 276 -6.22 -7.46 29.91
C ALA A 276 -5.32 -8.56 30.54
N ILE A 277 -4.03 -8.23 30.82
CA ILE A 277 -3.05 -9.17 31.39
C ILE A 277 -2.31 -8.46 32.53
N PRO A 278 -2.98 -8.22 33.67
CA PRO A 278 -2.39 -7.50 34.78
C PRO A 278 -1.16 -8.22 35.36
N GLY A 279 -0.18 -7.47 35.85
CA GLY A 279 1.04 -7.99 36.48
C GLY A 279 2.12 -8.46 35.51
N ARG A 280 1.88 -8.53 34.19
CA ARG A 280 2.90 -8.89 33.18
C ARG A 280 3.39 -7.65 32.45
N LEU A 281 4.70 -7.64 32.22
CA LEU A 281 5.36 -6.61 31.39
C LEU A 281 5.82 -7.22 30.07
N PHE A 282 5.70 -6.44 29.03
CA PHE A 282 6.15 -6.78 27.67
C PHE A 282 7.17 -5.75 27.23
N GLU A 283 8.23 -6.23 26.61
CA GLU A 283 9.27 -5.38 26.05
C GLU A 283 9.01 -5.12 24.58
N GLY A 284 9.32 -3.93 24.15
CA GLY A 284 9.22 -3.48 22.78
C GLY A 284 10.15 -2.30 22.50
N HIS A 285 9.99 -1.71 21.36
CA HIS A 285 10.76 -0.55 20.94
C HIS A 285 9.86 0.45 20.20
N VAL A 286 10.28 1.70 20.19
CA VAL A 286 9.63 2.76 19.42
C VAL A 286 9.84 2.49 17.93
N ALA A 287 8.77 2.16 17.22
CA ALA A 287 8.79 1.93 15.79
C ALA A 287 8.71 3.23 14.99
N SER A 288 7.86 4.16 15.43
CA SER A 288 7.74 5.48 14.80
C SER A 288 7.12 6.49 15.76
N ILE A 289 7.34 7.77 15.46
CA ILE A 289 6.71 8.90 16.13
C ILE A 289 5.96 9.68 15.04
N ASP A 290 4.65 9.91 15.22
CA ASP A 290 3.84 10.61 14.23
C ASP A 290 4.36 12.03 14.02
N ALA A 291 4.63 12.39 12.76
CA ALA A 291 5.19 13.68 12.38
C ALA A 291 4.17 14.83 12.47
N GLY A 292 2.90 14.54 12.66
CA GLY A 292 1.84 15.56 12.70
C GLY A 292 0.58 15.08 13.40
N ILE A 293 -0.18 16.04 13.88
CA ILE A 293 -1.48 15.86 14.52
C ILE A 293 -2.52 16.69 13.79
N ALA A 294 -3.77 16.29 13.87
CA ALA A 294 -4.87 16.92 13.15
C ALA A 294 -4.97 18.45 13.37
N GLN A 295 -4.64 18.93 14.58
CA GLN A 295 -4.63 20.35 14.90
C GLN A 295 -3.48 21.13 14.25
N GLY A 296 -2.45 20.47 13.73
CA GLY A 296 -1.33 21.08 13.02
C GLY A 296 -1.49 21.05 11.49
N GLN A 297 -2.57 20.48 10.97
CA GLN A 297 -2.81 20.38 9.53
C GLN A 297 -3.70 21.52 9.05
N VAL A 298 -3.24 22.25 8.04
CA VAL A 298 -4.04 23.23 7.31
C VAL A 298 -4.67 22.49 6.12
N ASN A 299 -5.99 22.37 6.09
CA ASN A 299 -6.69 21.80 4.95
C ASN A 299 -6.59 22.78 3.76
N PRO A 300 -6.08 22.37 2.61
CA PRO A 300 -5.96 23.24 1.43
C PRO A 300 -7.31 23.38 0.69
N ASP A 301 -8.39 23.71 1.42
CA ASP A 301 -9.76 23.84 0.92
C ASP A 301 -10.15 25.29 0.61
N GLY A 302 -9.20 26.23 0.73
CA GLY A 302 -9.42 27.66 0.48
C GLY A 302 -10.16 28.38 1.60
N THR A 303 -10.46 27.73 2.74
CA THR A 303 -11.05 28.39 3.90
C THR A 303 -9.98 29.15 4.70
N LEU A 304 -10.39 30.27 5.34
CA LEU A 304 -9.49 31.03 6.22
C LEU A 304 -9.15 30.20 7.45
N VAL A 305 -7.88 30.25 7.85
CA VAL A 305 -7.39 29.58 9.06
C VAL A 305 -8.13 30.08 10.28
N GLN A 306 -8.85 29.19 10.96
CA GLN A 306 -9.46 29.51 12.26
C GLN A 306 -8.40 29.35 13.35
N THR A 307 -8.14 30.44 14.08
CA THR A 307 -7.28 30.41 15.26
C THR A 307 -8.01 29.72 16.40
N VAL A 308 -7.31 28.86 17.15
CA VAL A 308 -7.87 28.21 18.33
C VAL A 308 -8.10 29.26 19.42
N GLU A 309 -9.34 29.66 19.62
CA GLU A 309 -9.74 30.46 20.78
C GLU A 309 -9.75 29.57 22.03
N THR A 310 -8.99 29.94 23.05
CA THR A 310 -8.88 29.17 24.28
C THR A 310 -9.50 29.97 25.41
N ASP A 311 -10.70 29.62 25.86
CA ASP A 311 -11.38 30.17 27.03
C ASP A 311 -10.76 29.75 28.38
N ARG A 312 -9.66 28.96 28.32
CA ARG A 312 -9.00 28.40 29.51
C ARG A 312 -7.62 28.97 29.68
N TRP A 313 -7.33 29.46 30.87
CA TRP A 313 -6.01 30.01 31.21
C TRP A 313 -4.89 28.94 31.24
N ILE A 314 -5.24 27.62 31.34
CA ILE A 314 -4.30 26.51 31.25
C ILE A 314 -4.47 25.84 29.89
N ARG A 315 -3.41 25.85 29.07
CA ARG A 315 -3.39 25.12 27.80
C ARG A 315 -3.47 23.62 28.05
N ARG A 316 -4.31 22.92 27.30
CA ARG A 316 -4.26 21.45 27.25
C ARG A 316 -2.92 21.04 26.66
N ALA A 317 -2.23 20.10 27.33
CA ALA A 317 -0.97 19.59 26.79
C ALA A 317 -1.24 18.87 25.47
N GLN A 318 -0.53 19.30 24.43
CA GLN A 318 -0.54 18.66 23.14
C GLN A 318 -0.01 17.22 23.27
N ARG A 319 -0.63 16.29 22.55
CA ARG A 319 -0.21 14.89 22.55
C ARG A 319 0.25 14.49 21.17
N VAL A 320 1.29 13.70 21.13
CA VAL A 320 1.88 13.13 19.92
C VAL A 320 1.83 11.63 20.07
N ARG A 321 1.47 10.95 19.01
CA ARG A 321 1.40 9.49 18.96
C ARG A 321 2.77 8.90 18.73
N VAL A 322 3.09 7.92 19.54
CA VAL A 322 4.25 7.05 19.40
C VAL A 322 3.75 5.63 19.14
N ASN A 323 4.21 5.04 18.06
CA ASN A 323 3.88 3.67 17.72
C ASN A 323 4.98 2.75 18.26
N VAL A 324 4.60 1.81 19.09
CA VAL A 324 5.52 0.85 19.73
C VAL A 324 5.25 -0.54 19.18
N GLN A 325 6.32 -1.21 18.78
CA GLN A 325 6.29 -2.60 18.36
C GLN A 325 6.82 -3.50 19.48
N LEU A 326 6.10 -4.58 19.76
CA LEU A 326 6.49 -5.55 20.79
C LEU A 326 7.40 -6.63 20.22
N ASN A 327 8.32 -7.12 21.02
CA ASN A 327 9.19 -8.22 20.65
C ASN A 327 8.43 -9.57 20.67
N ASP A 328 7.56 -9.75 21.65
CA ASP A 328 6.72 -10.95 21.81
C ASP A 328 5.27 -10.50 22.12
N PRO A 329 4.46 -10.25 21.09
CA PRO A 329 3.12 -9.73 21.28
C PRO A 329 2.17 -10.82 21.80
N PRO A 330 1.46 -10.57 22.92
CA PRO A 330 0.40 -11.45 23.36
C PRO A 330 -0.82 -11.33 22.44
N ARG A 331 -1.64 -12.36 22.40
CA ARG A 331 -2.92 -12.31 21.69
C ARG A 331 -3.89 -11.42 22.46
N LEU A 332 -4.20 -10.27 21.91
CA LEU A 332 -5.12 -9.28 22.48
C LEU A 332 -6.18 -8.88 21.46
N VAL A 333 -7.30 -8.38 21.96
CA VAL A 333 -8.35 -7.82 21.09
C VAL A 333 -7.92 -6.43 20.63
N SER A 334 -8.21 -6.08 19.38
CA SER A 334 -8.02 -4.71 18.87
C SER A 334 -8.75 -3.70 19.77
N GLY A 335 -8.06 -2.61 20.13
CA GLY A 335 -8.59 -1.61 21.07
C GLY A 335 -8.32 -1.90 22.54
N SER A 336 -7.69 -3.04 22.91
CA SER A 336 -7.24 -3.30 24.27
C SER A 336 -6.40 -2.16 24.82
N ARG A 337 -6.61 -1.76 26.07
CA ARG A 337 -5.88 -0.68 26.71
C ARG A 337 -4.53 -1.14 27.22
N ALA A 338 -3.57 -0.24 27.15
CA ALA A 338 -2.22 -0.47 27.65
C ALA A 338 -1.69 0.77 28.38
N THR A 339 -0.68 0.58 29.21
CA THR A 339 0.22 1.63 29.69
C THR A 339 1.58 1.41 29.08
N VAL A 340 2.12 2.44 28.49
CA VAL A 340 3.44 2.43 27.87
C VAL A 340 4.36 3.36 28.59
N GLN A 341 5.56 2.87 28.90
CA GLN A 341 6.66 3.64 29.45
C GLN A 341 7.86 3.54 28.51
N LEU A 342 8.41 4.67 28.13
CA LEU A 342 9.60 4.73 27.29
C LEU A 342 10.84 4.94 28.14
N VAL A 343 11.98 4.41 27.67
CA VAL A 343 13.30 4.55 28.31
C VAL A 343 14.28 5.15 27.28
N PRO A 344 14.25 6.48 27.09
CA PRO A 344 15.15 7.13 26.14
C PRO A 344 16.63 6.96 26.55
N GLY A 345 17.50 6.75 25.54
CA GLY A 345 18.95 6.74 25.72
C GLY A 345 19.53 5.54 26.49
N GLY A 346 18.75 4.49 26.79
CA GLY A 346 19.25 3.22 27.30
C GLY A 346 19.97 3.24 28.66
N SER A 347 19.79 4.28 29.49
CA SER A 347 20.42 4.36 30.81
C SER A 347 19.96 3.23 31.72
N PRO A 348 20.90 2.40 32.30
CA PRO A 348 20.51 1.27 33.13
C PRO A 348 19.77 1.69 34.41
N ILE A 349 20.09 2.85 34.95
CA ILE A 349 19.40 3.40 36.13
C ILE A 349 17.97 3.81 35.77
N ALA A 350 17.79 4.52 34.66
CA ALA A 350 16.45 4.90 34.17
C ALA A 350 15.59 3.66 33.87
N ARG A 351 16.18 2.62 33.26
CA ARG A 351 15.52 1.35 33.01
C ARG A 351 15.04 0.68 34.31
N MET A 352 15.91 0.55 35.30
CA MET A 352 15.55 -0.07 36.59
C MET A 352 14.42 0.68 37.29
N LEU A 353 14.46 2.02 37.29
CA LEU A 353 13.39 2.85 37.87
C LEU A 353 12.10 2.74 37.07
N ALA A 354 12.17 2.74 35.73
CA ALA A 354 11.04 2.56 34.85
C ALA A 354 10.37 1.19 35.05
N GLU A 355 11.16 0.12 35.13
CA GLU A 355 10.64 -1.22 35.42
C GLU A 355 9.94 -1.27 36.78
N ALA A 356 10.50 -0.66 37.82
CA ALA A 356 9.88 -0.61 39.13
C ALA A 356 8.54 0.17 39.08
N GLN A 357 8.51 1.30 38.41
CA GLN A 357 7.32 2.14 38.27
C GLN A 357 6.20 1.42 37.49
N ILE A 358 6.52 0.85 36.32
CA ILE A 358 5.48 0.19 35.49
C ILE A 358 5.02 -1.13 36.14
N ARG A 359 5.87 -1.84 36.89
CA ARG A 359 5.47 -3.01 37.69
C ARG A 359 4.46 -2.63 38.76
N LEU A 360 4.70 -1.49 39.45
CA LEU A 360 3.75 -0.98 40.45
C LEU A 360 2.40 -0.64 39.78
N ILE A 361 2.42 0.02 38.64
CA ILE A 361 1.22 0.34 37.87
C ILE A 361 0.50 -0.94 37.44
N ALA A 362 1.23 -1.94 36.93
CA ALA A 362 0.69 -3.23 36.50
C ALA A 362 0.04 -4.00 37.66
N LEU A 363 0.57 -3.84 38.87
CA LEU A 363 0.02 -4.48 40.07
C LEU A 363 -1.24 -3.79 40.58
N VAL A 364 -1.32 -2.46 40.51
CA VAL A 364 -2.51 -1.69 40.86
C VAL A 364 -3.69 -2.06 39.93
N ARG A 365 -3.43 -2.48 38.70
CA ARG A 365 -4.46 -2.90 37.73
C ARG A 365 -5.17 -4.24 38.07
N TYR A 366 -4.74 -4.96 39.10
CA TYR A 366 -5.54 -6.06 39.64
C TYR A 366 -6.76 -5.58 40.42
N VAL A 367 -6.76 -4.30 40.84
CA VAL A 367 -7.82 -3.74 41.71
C VAL A 367 -8.71 -2.77 40.93
N TYR A 368 -8.22 -2.22 39.82
CA TYR A 368 -8.93 -1.17 39.11
C TYR A 368 -9.13 -1.48 37.63
#